data_5af87e23ce5ccac17a12a415a1d43b85
#
_entry.id   5af87e23ce5ccac17a12a415a1d43b85
#
_cell.length_a   1.000
_cell.length_b   1.000
_cell.length_c   1.000
_cell.angle_alpha   90.00
_cell.angle_beta   90.00
_cell.angle_gamma   90.00
#
_symmetry.space_group_name_H-M   'P 1'
#
loop_
_entity.id
_entity.type
_entity.pdbx_description
1 polymer ?
#
loop_
_entity_poly.entity_id
_entity_poly.type
_entity_poly.pdbx_seq_one_letter_code
_entity_poly.pdbx_strand_id
1 'polypeptide(L)'
;MSELCFRPDKEGRLLLPERCLITTSCYETQDERKVITMAMEQILYALALFGMDLRALDGITLSRDCRADATALQKMPEGQIPLEMSDQPDTMEMARTVAVWREKELRFHIVLRAGVGLMALSPEKDLQTVAHACIAHEAAHVEHEGHLYRTFPDAYGCPLECGDRSRQTFLKAMDVWSEYAACRSSAMFRPEAVEEFEGIFCRALEESLAASSAQIAAFRQDRNAKDVFAGIQQLFGDVFIHAGYFLGHLDGLELTLEDHAPRVSELFQKHPRIHPLIVRLRRVLHELWLTEYAWQSIEIFTPIYDLIREMMVLHGLAFARRGDEWHIVICEDE
;
A
#
# COMPACT_ATOMS: atom_id res chain seq x y z
N MET A 1 27.17 -0.26 16.15
CA MET A 1 27.30 0.28 14.78
C MET A 1 27.31 -0.93 13.87
N SER A 2 26.16 -1.25 13.30
CA SER A 2 26.05 -2.25 12.24
C SER A 2 26.66 -1.66 10.97
N GLU A 3 27.58 -2.40 10.34
CA GLU A 3 28.09 -2.04 9.03
C GLU A 3 26.93 -1.93 8.06
N LEU A 4 26.71 -0.74 7.52
CA LEU A 4 25.73 -0.49 6.48
C LEU A 4 26.27 -1.12 5.20
N CYS A 5 25.68 -2.23 4.79
CA CYS A 5 25.99 -2.87 3.51
C CYS A 5 25.33 -2.07 2.39
N PHE A 6 26.10 -1.24 1.72
CA PHE A 6 25.67 -0.62 0.47
C PHE A 6 25.57 -1.70 -0.63
N ARG A 7 24.41 -1.80 -1.26
CA ARG A 7 24.20 -2.71 -2.40
C ARG A 7 24.00 -1.90 -3.68
N PRO A 8 25.07 -1.49 -4.38
CA PRO A 8 24.95 -1.01 -5.74
C PRO A 8 24.41 -2.14 -6.63
N ASP A 9 23.88 -1.80 -7.82
CA ASP A 9 23.51 -2.82 -8.79
C ASP A 9 24.72 -3.72 -9.14
N LYS A 10 24.49 -4.80 -9.91
CA LYS A 10 25.54 -5.74 -10.32
C LYS A 10 26.71 -5.07 -11.06
N GLU A 11 26.54 -3.84 -11.50
CA GLU A 11 27.52 -3.03 -12.24
C GLU A 11 28.12 -1.90 -11.39
N GLY A 12 27.77 -1.85 -10.08
CA GLY A 12 28.30 -0.85 -9.14
C GLY A 12 27.67 0.54 -9.30
N ARG A 13 26.51 0.66 -9.97
CA ARG A 13 25.78 1.91 -10.17
C ARG A 13 24.76 2.15 -9.09
N LEU A 14 24.52 3.41 -8.75
CA LEU A 14 23.42 3.80 -7.89
C LEU A 14 22.09 3.64 -8.64
N LEU A 15 21.06 3.13 -7.93
CA LEU A 15 19.74 2.88 -8.46
C LEU A 15 18.88 4.16 -8.42
N LEU A 16 19.39 5.25 -9.00
CA LEU A 16 18.73 6.55 -9.09
C LEU A 16 18.21 6.81 -10.51
N PRO A 17 17.14 7.63 -10.66
CA PRO A 17 16.65 8.03 -11.97
C PRO A 17 17.69 8.95 -12.67
N GLU A 18 17.76 8.90 -14.01
CA GLU A 18 18.61 9.81 -14.79
C GLU A 18 18.19 11.28 -14.60
N ARG A 19 16.89 11.51 -14.36
CA ARG A 19 16.30 12.84 -14.11
C ARG A 19 15.24 12.69 -13.04
N CYS A 20 15.29 13.58 -12.05
CA CYS A 20 14.29 13.66 -10.99
C CYS A 20 13.93 15.14 -10.80
N LEU A 21 12.65 15.47 -10.96
CA LEU A 21 12.18 16.83 -10.75
C LEU A 21 11.68 16.98 -9.32
N ILE A 22 12.31 17.87 -8.54
CA ILE A 22 11.85 18.21 -7.21
C ILE A 22 11.14 19.58 -7.25
N THR A 23 9.82 19.57 -7.05
CA THR A 23 8.97 20.77 -7.08
C THR A 23 8.70 21.26 -5.67
N THR A 24 9.15 22.49 -5.38
CA THR A 24 9.06 23.15 -4.06
C THR A 24 8.32 24.48 -4.11
N SER A 25 7.44 24.67 -5.11
CA SER A 25 6.73 25.93 -5.37
C SER A 25 5.77 26.36 -4.23
N CYS A 26 5.40 25.44 -3.35
CA CYS A 26 4.55 25.70 -2.19
C CYS A 26 5.22 26.53 -1.08
N TYR A 27 6.55 26.65 -1.07
CA TYR A 27 7.29 27.45 -0.09
C TYR A 27 7.48 28.88 -0.61
N GLU A 28 7.57 29.82 0.34
CA GLU A 28 7.53 31.25 0.00
C GLU A 28 8.87 31.77 -0.52
N THR A 29 9.95 31.46 0.20
CA THR A 29 11.26 32.01 -0.12
C THR A 29 12.09 31.09 -1.03
N GLN A 30 13.01 31.68 -1.79
CA GLN A 30 13.91 30.94 -2.63
C GLN A 30 14.92 30.11 -1.80
N ASP A 31 15.32 30.60 -0.65
CA ASP A 31 16.25 29.91 0.24
C ASP A 31 15.61 28.65 0.84
N GLU A 32 14.36 28.74 1.32
CA GLU A 32 13.60 27.55 1.77
C GLU A 32 13.51 26.49 0.67
N ARG A 33 13.11 26.91 -0.54
CA ARG A 33 13.01 26.00 -1.68
C ARG A 33 14.33 25.28 -1.95
N LYS A 34 15.43 26.02 -1.93
CA LYS A 34 16.77 25.46 -2.17
C LYS A 34 17.16 24.45 -1.09
N VAL A 35 16.98 24.80 0.19
CA VAL A 35 17.36 23.91 1.31
C VAL A 35 16.53 22.64 1.31
N ILE A 36 15.22 22.74 1.07
CA ILE A 36 14.33 21.58 1.01
C ILE A 36 14.65 20.71 -0.20
N THR A 37 14.91 21.31 -1.37
CA THR A 37 15.34 20.53 -2.55
C THR A 37 16.60 19.73 -2.26
N MET A 38 17.60 20.36 -1.67
CA MET A 38 18.85 19.66 -1.30
C MET A 38 18.62 18.54 -0.28
N ALA A 39 17.71 18.74 0.68
CA ALA A 39 17.37 17.68 1.64
C ALA A 39 16.71 16.48 0.95
N MET A 40 15.74 16.72 0.05
CA MET A 40 15.11 15.65 -0.72
C MET A 40 16.13 14.88 -1.57
N GLU A 41 17.01 15.58 -2.26
CA GLU A 41 18.10 14.97 -3.05
C GLU A 41 18.99 14.08 -2.17
N GLN A 42 19.38 14.56 -0.97
CA GLN A 42 20.20 13.81 -0.04
C GLN A 42 19.47 12.55 0.49
N ILE A 43 18.18 12.65 0.80
CA ILE A 43 17.39 11.51 1.26
C ILE A 43 17.28 10.47 0.15
N LEU A 44 16.93 10.86 -1.08
CA LEU A 44 16.86 9.93 -2.22
C LEU A 44 18.21 9.24 -2.48
N TYR A 45 19.30 9.99 -2.39
CA TYR A 45 20.64 9.43 -2.53
C TYR A 45 20.93 8.40 -1.43
N ALA A 46 20.57 8.70 -0.18
CA ALA A 46 20.73 7.77 0.93
C ALA A 46 19.91 6.50 0.72
N LEU A 47 18.63 6.61 0.32
CA LEU A 47 17.76 5.46 0.04
C LEU A 47 18.33 4.56 -1.06
N ALA A 48 18.86 5.16 -2.14
CA ALA A 48 19.52 4.40 -3.19
C ALA A 48 20.81 3.72 -2.71
N LEU A 49 21.56 4.34 -1.79
CA LEU A 49 22.73 3.71 -1.14
C LEU A 49 22.31 2.52 -0.24
N PHE A 50 21.13 2.55 0.35
CA PHE A 50 20.54 1.41 1.05
C PHE A 50 20.05 0.29 0.12
N GLY A 51 20.13 0.50 -1.21
CA GLY A 51 19.79 -0.49 -2.23
C GLY A 51 18.39 -0.38 -2.80
N MET A 52 17.65 0.70 -2.48
CA MET A 52 16.31 0.94 -3.05
C MET A 52 16.40 1.35 -4.52
N ASP A 53 15.66 0.66 -5.40
CA ASP A 53 15.64 0.93 -6.85
C ASP A 53 14.69 2.09 -7.19
N LEU A 54 15.25 3.28 -7.26
CA LEU A 54 14.50 4.51 -7.59
C LEU A 54 14.55 4.87 -9.08
N ARG A 55 14.98 3.99 -9.97
CA ARG A 55 15.10 4.30 -11.40
C ARG A 55 13.75 4.64 -12.06
N ALA A 56 12.65 4.13 -11.52
CA ALA A 56 11.30 4.44 -11.99
C ALA A 56 10.74 5.77 -11.42
N LEU A 57 11.46 6.48 -10.55
CA LEU A 57 11.02 7.76 -10.00
C LEU A 57 11.00 8.84 -11.08
N ASP A 58 9.86 9.53 -11.24
CA ASP A 58 9.68 10.70 -12.09
C ASP A 58 10.12 11.99 -11.38
N GLY A 59 9.71 12.14 -10.13
CA GLY A 59 10.02 13.32 -9.34
C GLY A 59 9.31 13.34 -7.99
N ILE A 60 9.53 14.44 -7.26
CA ILE A 60 8.87 14.74 -5.97
C ILE A 60 8.20 16.10 -6.06
N THR A 61 6.93 16.20 -5.65
CA THR A 61 6.23 17.47 -5.47
C THR A 61 5.89 17.67 -4.00
N LEU A 62 6.42 18.74 -3.40
CA LEU A 62 5.99 19.24 -2.10
C LEU A 62 4.73 20.09 -2.32
N SER A 63 3.62 19.72 -1.67
CA SER A 63 2.28 20.22 -1.97
C SER A 63 1.57 20.75 -0.73
N ARG A 64 0.71 21.76 -0.92
CA ARG A 64 -0.29 22.19 0.06
C ARG A 64 -1.61 21.41 -0.08
N ASP A 65 -1.85 20.85 -1.26
CA ASP A 65 -3.02 20.01 -1.60
C ASP A 65 -2.56 18.81 -2.41
N CYS A 66 -2.18 17.73 -1.70
CA CYS A 66 -1.66 16.50 -2.31
C CYS A 66 -2.66 15.89 -3.30
N ARG A 67 -3.97 15.95 -3.02
CA ARG A 67 -4.99 15.38 -3.91
C ARG A 67 -5.07 16.13 -5.24
N ALA A 68 -5.09 17.46 -5.20
CA ALA A 68 -5.14 18.28 -6.41
C ALA A 68 -3.89 18.09 -7.27
N ASP A 69 -2.70 18.11 -6.65
CA ASP A 69 -1.44 17.93 -7.38
C ASP A 69 -1.28 16.52 -7.93
N ALA A 70 -1.64 15.48 -7.16
CA ALA A 70 -1.67 14.10 -7.63
C ALA A 70 -2.60 13.93 -8.84
N THR A 71 -3.82 14.47 -8.77
CA THR A 71 -4.77 14.44 -9.88
C THR A 71 -4.21 15.17 -11.13
N ALA A 72 -3.55 16.31 -10.93
CA ALA A 72 -2.96 17.05 -12.05
C ALA A 72 -1.78 16.32 -12.72
N LEU A 73 -1.04 15.51 -11.96
CA LEU A 73 0.07 14.69 -12.46
C LEU A 73 -0.41 13.45 -13.23
N GLN A 74 -1.54 12.85 -12.84
CA GLN A 74 -2.12 11.64 -13.43
C GLN A 74 -2.82 11.91 -14.76
N LYS A 75 -2.17 12.58 -15.71
CA LYS A 75 -2.69 12.71 -17.07
C LYS A 75 -2.53 11.39 -17.81
N MET A 76 -3.62 10.61 -17.84
CA MET A 76 -3.65 9.33 -18.53
C MET A 76 -3.73 9.53 -20.05
N PRO A 77 -3.10 8.65 -20.87
CA PRO A 77 -3.36 8.57 -22.29
C PRO A 77 -4.85 8.29 -22.57
N GLU A 78 -5.36 8.75 -23.73
CA GLU A 78 -6.74 8.48 -24.14
C GLU A 78 -7.05 6.97 -24.11
N GLY A 79 -8.13 6.60 -23.43
CA GLY A 79 -8.62 5.22 -23.34
C GLY A 79 -8.13 4.40 -22.15
N GLN A 80 -7.26 4.94 -21.29
CA GLN A 80 -6.89 4.29 -20.05
C GLN A 80 -7.73 4.82 -18.87
N ILE A 81 -8.09 3.91 -17.96
CA ILE A 81 -8.86 4.26 -16.76
C ILE A 81 -7.86 4.71 -15.69
N PRO A 82 -8.04 5.91 -15.07
CA PRO A 82 -7.23 6.30 -13.93
C PRO A 82 -7.31 5.23 -12.84
N LEU A 83 -6.18 4.91 -12.20
CA LEU A 83 -6.23 4.16 -10.95
C LEU A 83 -7.05 4.96 -9.97
N GLU A 84 -8.16 4.39 -9.50
CA GLU A 84 -9.05 5.05 -8.56
C GLU A 84 -8.25 5.37 -7.28
N MET A 85 -8.12 6.66 -7.00
CA MET A 85 -7.58 7.10 -5.73
C MET A 85 -8.59 6.74 -4.64
N SER A 86 -8.14 6.11 -3.56
CA SER A 86 -9.01 5.83 -2.42
C SER A 86 -9.63 7.13 -1.91
N ASP A 87 -10.95 7.19 -1.93
CA ASP A 87 -11.75 8.34 -1.48
C ASP A 87 -11.90 8.41 0.05
N GLN A 88 -10.86 8.11 0.82
CA GLN A 88 -10.93 8.28 2.26
C GLN A 88 -10.79 9.78 2.60
N PRO A 89 -11.88 10.48 3.00
CA PRO A 89 -11.88 11.94 3.12
C PRO A 89 -11.12 12.50 4.32
N ASP A 90 -10.77 11.70 5.32
CA ASP A 90 -10.35 12.20 6.63
C ASP A 90 -8.96 11.73 7.14
N THR A 91 -8.24 10.92 6.42
CA THR A 91 -6.85 10.70 6.78
C THR A 91 -6.03 11.90 6.33
N MET A 92 -5.30 12.52 7.26
CA MET A 92 -4.29 13.55 6.94
C MET A 92 -3.16 12.86 6.17
N GLU A 93 -3.44 12.56 4.90
CA GLU A 93 -2.48 11.94 4.01
C GLU A 93 -1.22 12.80 3.94
N MET A 94 -0.11 12.26 4.44
CA MET A 94 1.17 12.97 4.47
C MET A 94 1.90 12.90 3.14
N ALA A 95 1.68 11.82 2.41
CA ALA A 95 2.36 11.52 1.14
C ALA A 95 1.54 10.56 0.28
N ARG A 96 1.86 10.52 -1.00
CA ARG A 96 1.31 9.56 -1.96
C ARG A 96 2.24 9.38 -3.15
N THR A 97 2.44 8.14 -3.56
CA THR A 97 3.06 7.81 -4.84
C THR A 97 1.99 7.63 -5.91
N VAL A 98 2.15 8.29 -7.05
CA VAL A 98 1.21 8.23 -8.17
C VAL A 98 1.90 7.82 -9.46
N ALA A 99 1.22 6.98 -10.24
CA ALA A 99 1.66 6.59 -11.57
C ALA A 99 1.49 7.76 -12.56
N VAL A 100 2.52 8.04 -13.32
CA VAL A 100 2.54 9.13 -14.31
C VAL A 100 3.11 8.65 -15.64
N TRP A 101 2.43 8.99 -16.73
CA TRP A 101 2.94 8.70 -18.06
C TRP A 101 3.86 9.83 -18.54
N ARG A 102 5.07 9.45 -18.95
CA ARG A 102 6.02 10.34 -19.63
C ARG A 102 6.30 9.77 -21.00
N GLU A 103 5.80 10.45 -22.02
CA GLU A 103 5.83 9.98 -23.40
C GLU A 103 5.14 8.61 -23.53
N LYS A 104 5.90 7.51 -23.50
CA LYS A 104 5.39 6.13 -23.60
C LYS A 104 5.82 5.24 -22.42
N GLU A 105 6.45 5.84 -21.42
CA GLU A 105 6.96 5.13 -20.24
C GLU A 105 6.15 5.49 -19.01
N LEU A 106 5.77 4.48 -18.24
CA LEU A 106 5.17 4.66 -16.93
C LEU A 106 6.28 4.90 -15.91
N ARG A 107 6.11 5.97 -15.13
CA ARG A 107 6.97 6.34 -14.02
C ARG A 107 6.12 6.62 -12.80
N PHE A 108 6.77 6.84 -11.66
CA PHE A 108 6.09 7.06 -10.39
C PHE A 108 6.55 8.40 -9.80
N HIS A 109 5.59 9.20 -9.37
CA HIS A 109 5.84 10.52 -8.83
C HIS A 109 5.38 10.57 -7.38
N ILE A 110 6.22 11.05 -6.48
CA ILE A 110 5.90 11.18 -5.06
C ILE A 110 5.33 12.58 -4.81
N VAL A 111 4.14 12.65 -4.23
CA VAL A 111 3.52 13.91 -3.77
C VAL A 111 3.54 13.91 -2.25
N LEU A 112 4.27 14.86 -1.65
CA LEU A 112 4.41 15.00 -0.21
C LEU A 112 3.71 16.26 0.27
N ARG A 113 3.05 16.25 1.42
CA ARG A 113 2.65 17.50 2.07
C ARG A 113 3.85 18.39 2.34
N ALA A 114 3.67 19.68 2.16
CA ALA A 114 4.73 20.67 2.41
C ALA A 114 5.32 20.56 3.83
N GLY A 115 4.51 20.18 4.82
CA GLY A 115 4.95 19.93 6.19
C GLY A 115 6.03 18.84 6.29
N VAL A 116 5.99 17.80 5.43
CA VAL A 116 6.99 16.71 5.43
C VAL A 116 8.38 17.24 5.09
N GLY A 117 8.47 18.16 4.12
CA GLY A 117 9.74 18.82 3.79
C GLY A 117 10.31 19.64 4.94
N LEU A 118 9.46 20.31 5.71
CA LEU A 118 9.89 21.06 6.90
C LEU A 118 10.28 20.10 8.04
N MET A 119 9.53 19.05 8.26
CA MET A 119 9.84 18.01 9.26
C MET A 119 11.18 17.32 8.98
N ALA A 120 11.50 17.06 7.72
CA ALA A 120 12.78 16.45 7.32
C ALA A 120 14.00 17.32 7.69
N LEU A 121 13.81 18.62 7.85
CA LEU A 121 14.84 19.59 8.28
C LEU A 121 14.73 19.96 9.76
N SER A 122 13.78 19.38 10.49
CA SER A 122 13.55 19.72 11.89
C SER A 122 14.76 19.37 12.76
N PRO A 123 15.11 20.22 13.74
CA PRO A 123 16.07 19.83 14.78
C PRO A 123 15.49 18.78 15.76
N GLU A 124 14.17 18.63 15.77
CA GLU A 124 13.47 17.62 16.57
C GLU A 124 13.55 16.24 15.88
N LYS A 125 14.32 15.33 16.49
CA LYS A 125 14.60 14.01 15.91
C LYS A 125 13.33 13.21 15.58
N ASP A 126 12.32 13.29 16.44
CA ASP A 126 11.06 12.55 16.23
C ASP A 126 10.34 13.00 14.95
N LEU A 127 10.25 14.31 14.72
CA LEU A 127 9.69 14.86 13.48
C LEU A 127 10.51 14.47 12.26
N GLN A 128 11.83 14.56 12.38
CA GLN A 128 12.73 14.14 11.30
C GLN A 128 12.59 12.65 10.97
N THR A 129 12.50 11.79 11.99
CA THR A 129 12.29 10.35 11.84
C THR A 129 10.99 10.05 11.12
N VAL A 130 9.88 10.70 11.51
CA VAL A 130 8.58 10.55 10.84
C VAL A 130 8.65 10.96 9.37
N ALA A 131 9.29 12.08 9.06
CA ALA A 131 9.45 12.54 7.68
C ALA A 131 10.30 11.58 6.84
N HIS A 132 11.42 11.10 7.37
CA HIS A 132 12.28 10.15 6.68
C HIS A 132 11.57 8.82 6.44
N ALA A 133 10.84 8.29 7.43
CA ALA A 133 10.05 7.08 7.27
C ALA A 133 8.96 7.24 6.20
N CYS A 134 8.25 8.38 6.20
CA CYS A 134 7.25 8.69 5.19
C CYS A 134 7.86 8.74 3.78
N ILE A 135 8.98 9.43 3.59
CA ILE A 135 9.66 9.52 2.29
C ILE A 135 10.19 8.14 1.85
N ALA A 136 10.75 7.36 2.78
CA ALA A 136 11.24 6.01 2.50
C ALA A 136 10.12 5.05 2.11
N HIS A 137 8.94 5.16 2.73
CA HIS A 137 7.76 4.39 2.40
C HIS A 137 7.28 4.69 0.95
N GLU A 138 7.14 5.97 0.60
CA GLU A 138 6.76 6.36 -0.76
C GLU A 138 7.81 5.98 -1.81
N ALA A 139 9.09 6.09 -1.45
CA ALA A 139 10.17 5.66 -2.32
C ALA A 139 10.16 4.13 -2.53
N ALA A 140 9.77 3.35 -1.52
CA ALA A 140 9.58 1.92 -1.64
C ALA A 140 8.43 1.57 -2.60
N HIS A 141 7.32 2.35 -2.61
CA HIS A 141 6.30 2.20 -3.64
C HIS A 141 6.85 2.41 -5.05
N VAL A 142 7.73 3.41 -5.25
CA VAL A 142 8.40 3.61 -6.56
C VAL A 142 9.17 2.36 -7.00
N GLU A 143 9.90 1.73 -6.07
CA GLU A 143 10.61 0.47 -6.34
C GLU A 143 9.65 -0.66 -6.72
N HIS A 144 8.67 -0.93 -5.85
CA HIS A 144 7.78 -2.09 -5.99
C HIS A 144 6.85 -1.97 -7.20
N GLU A 145 6.23 -0.81 -7.41
CA GLU A 145 5.41 -0.51 -8.57
C GLU A 145 6.24 -0.50 -9.87
N GLY A 146 7.46 0.00 -9.80
CA GLY A 146 8.41 -0.05 -10.92
C GLY A 146 8.76 -1.48 -11.32
N HIS A 147 8.95 -2.39 -10.36
CA HIS A 147 9.15 -3.82 -10.63
C HIS A 147 7.89 -4.47 -11.18
N LEU A 148 6.73 -4.18 -10.59
CA LEU A 148 5.44 -4.71 -11.05
C LEU A 148 5.17 -4.31 -12.51
N TYR A 149 5.36 -3.03 -12.84
CA TYR A 149 5.18 -2.55 -14.21
C TYR A 149 6.16 -3.21 -15.20
N ARG A 150 7.43 -3.33 -14.84
CA ARG A 150 8.42 -3.99 -15.71
C ARG A 150 8.10 -5.46 -15.95
N THR A 151 7.54 -6.14 -14.96
CA THR A 151 7.17 -7.56 -15.04
C THR A 151 5.86 -7.77 -15.80
N PHE A 152 4.88 -6.90 -15.57
CA PHE A 152 3.52 -7.04 -16.12
C PHE A 152 3.01 -5.72 -16.73
N PRO A 153 3.65 -5.20 -17.79
CA PRO A 153 3.30 -3.90 -18.36
C PRO A 153 1.84 -3.85 -18.86
N ASP A 154 1.33 -4.97 -19.38
CA ASP A 154 -0.04 -5.06 -19.90
C ASP A 154 -1.11 -5.12 -18.79
N ALA A 155 -0.71 -5.45 -17.54
CA ALA A 155 -1.62 -5.46 -16.40
C ALA A 155 -1.80 -4.05 -15.80
N TYR A 156 -0.87 -3.14 -16.04
CA TYR A 156 -0.90 -1.81 -15.45
C TYR A 156 -1.83 -0.88 -16.24
N GLY A 157 -2.92 -0.43 -15.60
CA GLY A 157 -3.91 0.44 -16.24
C GLY A 157 -4.85 -0.25 -17.25
N CYS A 158 -4.67 -1.55 -17.51
CA CYS A 158 -5.60 -2.32 -18.32
C CYS A 158 -6.71 -2.95 -17.47
N PRO A 159 -7.93 -3.12 -18.02
CA PRO A 159 -8.92 -3.99 -17.38
C PRO A 159 -8.32 -5.40 -17.38
N LEU A 160 -7.88 -5.85 -16.19
CA LEU A 160 -7.51 -7.24 -16.01
C LEU A 160 -8.73 -8.09 -16.37
N GLU A 161 -8.59 -8.96 -17.37
CA GLU A 161 -9.55 -10.04 -17.58
C GLU A 161 -9.36 -11.04 -16.43
N CYS A 162 -9.95 -10.71 -15.28
CA CYS A 162 -9.84 -11.54 -14.08
C CYS A 162 -10.68 -12.83 -14.19
N GLY A 163 -11.24 -13.11 -15.35
CA GLY A 163 -12.14 -14.23 -15.56
C GLY A 163 -13.33 -14.16 -14.59
N ASP A 164 -13.50 -15.18 -13.77
CA ASP A 164 -14.57 -15.30 -12.77
C ASP A 164 -14.30 -14.50 -11.48
N ARG A 165 -13.21 -13.71 -11.41
CA ARG A 165 -12.80 -13.01 -10.20
C ARG A 165 -13.31 -11.57 -10.19
N SER A 166 -13.63 -11.07 -9.01
CA SER A 166 -13.88 -9.65 -8.83
C SER A 166 -12.58 -8.86 -9.08
N ARG A 167 -12.60 -8.01 -10.12
CA ARG A 167 -11.49 -7.11 -10.42
C ARG A 167 -11.11 -6.25 -9.22
N GLN A 168 -12.10 -5.71 -8.52
CA GLN A 168 -11.86 -4.87 -7.34
C GLN A 168 -11.15 -5.63 -6.22
N THR A 169 -11.58 -6.86 -5.89
CA THR A 169 -10.88 -7.68 -4.89
C THR A 169 -9.46 -8.01 -5.32
N PHE A 170 -9.22 -8.21 -6.62
CA PHE A 170 -7.89 -8.51 -7.13
C PHE A 170 -6.94 -7.30 -7.04
N LEU A 171 -7.45 -6.10 -7.36
CA LEU A 171 -6.71 -4.86 -7.16
C LEU A 171 -6.38 -4.65 -5.68
N LYS A 172 -7.34 -4.91 -4.78
CA LYS A 172 -7.07 -4.89 -3.33
C LYS A 172 -5.98 -5.88 -2.91
N ALA A 173 -5.91 -7.08 -3.52
CA ALA A 173 -4.84 -8.03 -3.24
C ALA A 173 -3.46 -7.49 -3.67
N MET A 174 -3.39 -6.74 -4.76
CA MET A 174 -2.17 -6.06 -5.19
C MET A 174 -1.80 -4.91 -4.24
N ASP A 175 -2.80 -4.12 -3.80
CA ASP A 175 -2.60 -3.06 -2.80
C ASP A 175 -2.05 -3.62 -1.49
N VAL A 176 -2.59 -4.76 -1.00
CA VAL A 176 -2.08 -5.45 0.21
C VAL A 176 -0.60 -5.80 0.07
N TRP A 177 -0.18 -6.30 -1.09
CA TRP A 177 1.23 -6.56 -1.35
C TRP A 177 2.05 -5.28 -1.38
N SER A 178 1.58 -4.25 -2.09
CA SER A 178 2.29 -2.98 -2.24
C SER A 178 2.57 -2.34 -0.88
N GLU A 179 1.57 -2.30 0.00
CA GLU A 179 1.71 -1.75 1.35
C GLU A 179 2.61 -2.60 2.26
N TYR A 180 2.49 -3.94 2.18
CA TYR A 180 3.40 -4.83 2.90
C TYR A 180 4.85 -4.59 2.50
N ALA A 181 5.12 -4.53 1.21
CA ALA A 181 6.46 -4.38 0.69
C ALA A 181 7.05 -3.00 1.03
N ALA A 182 6.25 -1.93 0.91
CA ALA A 182 6.65 -0.58 1.27
C ALA A 182 6.95 -0.44 2.77
N CYS A 183 6.08 -0.97 3.63
CA CYS A 183 6.31 -0.98 5.06
C CYS A 183 7.54 -1.81 5.45
N ARG A 184 7.73 -2.97 4.81
CA ARG A 184 8.89 -3.82 5.07
C ARG A 184 10.20 -3.12 4.71
N SER A 185 10.26 -2.45 3.57
CA SER A 185 11.44 -1.72 3.11
C SER A 185 11.75 -0.49 3.98
N SER A 186 10.72 0.15 4.54
CA SER A 186 10.85 1.41 5.30
C SER A 186 10.87 1.23 6.83
N ALA A 187 10.59 0.04 7.35
CA ALA A 187 10.43 -0.23 8.79
C ALA A 187 11.62 0.26 9.65
N MET A 188 12.84 0.10 9.14
CA MET A 188 14.07 0.51 9.85
C MET A 188 14.17 2.01 10.12
N PHE A 189 13.44 2.84 9.37
CA PHE A 189 13.45 4.30 9.56
C PHE A 189 12.59 4.76 10.73
N ARG A 190 11.65 3.92 11.19
CA ARG A 190 10.77 4.23 12.34
C ARG A 190 10.39 2.96 13.11
N PRO A 191 11.36 2.28 13.73
CA PRO A 191 11.14 0.97 14.36
C PRO A 191 10.11 1.00 15.50
N GLU A 192 9.91 2.17 16.14
CA GLU A 192 8.93 2.35 17.22
C GLU A 192 7.47 2.38 16.75
N ALA A 193 7.20 2.41 15.45
CA ALA A 193 5.83 2.50 14.92
C ALA A 193 5.03 1.17 14.99
N VAL A 194 5.61 0.09 15.50
CA VAL A 194 4.93 -1.22 15.64
C VAL A 194 3.58 -1.09 16.34
N GLU A 195 3.54 -0.40 17.51
CA GLU A 195 2.29 -0.21 18.27
C GLU A 195 1.24 0.63 17.52
N GLU A 196 1.68 1.58 16.70
CA GLU A 196 0.80 2.41 15.88
C GLU A 196 0.13 1.57 14.79
N PHE A 197 0.92 0.81 14.02
CA PHE A 197 0.39 -0.07 12.97
C PHE A 197 -0.47 -1.20 13.55
N GLU A 198 -0.08 -1.77 14.69
CA GLU A 198 -0.91 -2.73 15.43
C GLU A 198 -2.28 -2.11 15.79
N GLY A 199 -2.26 -0.91 16.36
CA GLY A 199 -3.48 -0.22 16.75
C GLY A 199 -4.39 0.15 15.57
N ILE A 200 -3.82 0.52 14.42
CA ILE A 200 -4.56 0.79 13.18
C ILE A 200 -5.22 -0.49 12.67
N PHE A 201 -4.47 -1.59 12.57
CA PHE A 201 -5.00 -2.87 12.12
C PHE A 201 -6.12 -3.39 13.03
N CYS A 202 -5.94 -3.35 14.37
CA CYS A 202 -6.96 -3.79 15.32
C CYS A 202 -8.25 -2.99 15.16
N ARG A 203 -8.18 -1.65 15.08
CA ARG A 203 -9.36 -0.80 14.87
C ARG A 203 -10.03 -1.10 13.52
N ALA A 204 -9.28 -1.16 12.44
CA ALA A 204 -9.82 -1.45 11.12
C ALA A 204 -10.57 -2.78 11.10
N LEU A 205 -10.05 -3.82 11.76
CA LEU A 205 -10.73 -5.10 11.86
C LEU A 205 -12.01 -5.01 12.69
N GLU A 206 -11.99 -4.45 13.91
CA GLU A 206 -13.16 -4.35 14.78
C GLU A 206 -14.28 -3.50 14.14
N GLU A 207 -13.94 -2.36 13.55
CA GLU A 207 -14.88 -1.47 12.85
C GLU A 207 -15.48 -2.15 11.61
N SER A 208 -14.67 -2.86 10.82
CA SER A 208 -15.16 -3.57 9.64
C SER A 208 -16.05 -4.75 9.98
N LEU A 209 -15.77 -5.47 11.07
CA LEU A 209 -16.63 -6.55 11.56
C LEU A 209 -18.01 -6.01 11.99
N ALA A 210 -18.04 -4.90 12.71
CA ALA A 210 -19.27 -4.25 13.12
C ALA A 210 -20.06 -3.71 11.91
N ALA A 211 -19.38 -3.03 10.99
CA ALA A 211 -19.98 -2.45 9.79
C ALA A 211 -20.54 -3.52 8.84
N SER A 212 -19.79 -4.62 8.63
CA SER A 212 -20.26 -5.73 7.77
C SER A 212 -21.51 -6.40 8.35
N SER A 213 -21.56 -6.62 9.66
CA SER A 213 -22.73 -7.16 10.34
C SER A 213 -23.96 -6.24 10.19
N ALA A 214 -23.76 -4.91 10.32
CA ALA A 214 -24.81 -3.93 10.12
C ALA A 214 -25.32 -3.91 8.66
N GLN A 215 -24.43 -3.99 7.67
CA GLN A 215 -24.81 -4.05 6.26
C GLN A 215 -25.61 -5.32 5.93
N ILE A 216 -25.20 -6.48 6.47
CA ILE A 216 -25.95 -7.74 6.31
C ILE A 216 -27.34 -7.64 6.95
N ALA A 217 -27.45 -7.05 8.14
CA ALA A 217 -28.72 -6.86 8.81
C ALA A 217 -29.65 -5.93 8.01
N ALA A 218 -29.13 -4.84 7.46
CA ALA A 218 -29.89 -3.94 6.57
C ALA A 218 -30.34 -4.64 5.29
N PHE A 219 -29.48 -5.46 4.67
CA PHE A 219 -29.85 -6.24 3.49
C PHE A 219 -31.04 -7.18 3.73
N ARG A 220 -31.13 -7.79 4.90
CA ARG A 220 -32.26 -8.66 5.25
C ARG A 220 -33.61 -7.91 5.20
N GLN A 221 -33.59 -6.57 5.29
CA GLN A 221 -34.77 -5.70 5.24
C GLN A 221 -35.09 -5.21 3.80
N ASP A 222 -34.10 -4.71 3.06
CA ASP A 222 -34.30 -4.05 1.75
C ASP A 222 -33.87 -4.88 0.54
N ARG A 223 -33.10 -5.94 0.73
CA ARG A 223 -32.63 -6.92 -0.26
C ARG A 223 -31.81 -6.36 -1.42
N ASN A 224 -31.09 -5.25 -1.23
CA ASN A 224 -30.16 -4.73 -2.22
C ASN A 224 -28.77 -5.42 -2.12
N ALA A 225 -28.65 -6.61 -2.73
CA ALA A 225 -27.47 -7.47 -2.62
C ALA A 225 -26.18 -6.85 -3.21
N LYS A 226 -26.32 -6.01 -4.23
CA LYS A 226 -25.15 -5.47 -4.96
C LYS A 226 -24.38 -4.47 -4.12
N ASP A 227 -25.07 -3.58 -3.43
CA ASP A 227 -24.43 -2.55 -2.60
C ASP A 227 -23.81 -3.16 -1.36
N VAL A 228 -24.45 -4.16 -0.75
CA VAL A 228 -23.90 -4.90 0.40
C VAL A 228 -22.63 -5.64 0.02
N PHE A 229 -22.61 -6.29 -1.14
CA PHE A 229 -21.39 -6.98 -1.60
C PHE A 229 -20.24 -6.02 -1.77
N ALA A 230 -20.43 -4.92 -2.52
CA ALA A 230 -19.38 -3.93 -2.77
C ALA A 230 -18.89 -3.31 -1.46
N GLY A 231 -19.79 -2.99 -0.53
CA GLY A 231 -19.46 -2.45 0.78
C GLY A 231 -18.62 -3.40 1.62
N ILE A 232 -19.01 -4.68 1.74
CA ILE A 232 -18.27 -5.67 2.54
C ILE A 232 -16.94 -6.01 1.87
N GLN A 233 -16.90 -6.08 0.54
CA GLN A 233 -15.64 -6.26 -0.20
C GLN A 233 -14.65 -5.12 0.08
N GLN A 234 -15.12 -3.89 0.12
CA GLN A 234 -14.31 -2.74 0.45
C GLN A 234 -13.80 -2.83 1.89
N LEU A 235 -14.68 -3.07 2.87
CA LEU A 235 -14.33 -3.18 4.29
C LEU A 235 -13.24 -4.22 4.54
N PHE A 236 -13.41 -5.44 4.03
CA PHE A 236 -12.41 -6.50 4.26
C PHE A 236 -11.16 -6.32 3.40
N GLY A 237 -11.27 -5.74 2.20
CA GLY A 237 -10.10 -5.33 1.43
C GLY A 237 -9.22 -4.36 2.22
N ASP A 238 -9.84 -3.36 2.84
CA ASP A 238 -9.12 -2.36 3.65
C ASP A 238 -8.50 -2.98 4.91
N VAL A 239 -9.19 -3.94 5.59
CA VAL A 239 -8.60 -4.71 6.70
C VAL A 239 -7.32 -5.41 6.27
N PHE A 240 -7.32 -6.05 5.08
CA PHE A 240 -6.14 -6.76 4.58
C PHE A 240 -5.03 -5.78 4.18
N ILE A 241 -5.35 -4.59 3.67
CA ILE A 241 -4.37 -3.52 3.43
C ILE A 241 -3.71 -3.10 4.76
N HIS A 242 -4.49 -2.83 5.80
CA HIS A 242 -3.95 -2.49 7.12
C HIS A 242 -3.16 -3.65 7.75
N ALA A 243 -3.55 -4.90 7.48
CA ALA A 243 -2.73 -6.07 7.83
C ALA A 243 -1.40 -6.06 7.07
N GLY A 244 -1.40 -5.66 5.78
CA GLY A 244 -0.19 -5.47 4.97
C GLY A 244 0.79 -4.48 5.61
N TYR A 245 0.31 -3.29 5.99
CA TYR A 245 1.11 -2.30 6.72
C TYR A 245 1.76 -2.89 7.98
N PHE A 246 0.96 -3.47 8.84
CA PHE A 246 1.40 -4.02 10.11
C PHE A 246 2.39 -5.18 9.95
N LEU A 247 2.04 -6.18 9.13
CA LEU A 247 2.88 -7.35 8.90
C LEU A 247 4.18 -7.00 8.17
N GLY A 248 4.13 -6.06 7.22
CA GLY A 248 5.31 -5.55 6.53
C GLY A 248 6.28 -4.89 7.50
N HIS A 249 5.76 -4.07 8.41
CA HIS A 249 6.58 -3.41 9.42
C HIS A 249 7.23 -4.41 10.40
N LEU A 250 6.47 -5.42 10.88
CA LEU A 250 7.03 -6.49 11.70
C LEU A 250 8.14 -7.26 10.97
N ASP A 251 7.88 -7.67 9.72
CA ASP A 251 8.83 -8.47 8.95
C ASP A 251 10.08 -7.67 8.56
N GLY A 252 9.95 -6.35 8.36
CA GLY A 252 11.08 -5.46 8.11
C GLY A 252 12.00 -5.28 9.31
N LEU A 253 11.47 -5.47 10.51
CA LEU A 253 12.21 -5.44 11.78
C LEU A 253 12.57 -6.83 12.31
N GLU A 254 12.21 -7.90 11.57
CA GLU A 254 12.40 -9.29 11.99
C GLU A 254 11.71 -9.64 13.33
N LEU A 255 10.54 -9.03 13.59
CA LEU A 255 9.78 -9.20 14.82
C LEU A 255 8.71 -10.28 14.70
N THR A 256 8.39 -10.94 15.82
CA THR A 256 7.30 -11.93 15.92
C THR A 256 5.98 -11.28 16.34
N LEU A 257 4.85 -11.88 15.97
CA LEU A 257 3.53 -11.45 16.42
C LEU A 257 3.36 -11.66 17.92
N GLU A 258 3.84 -12.80 18.42
CA GLU A 258 3.66 -13.27 19.79
C GLU A 258 4.32 -12.33 20.79
N ASP A 259 5.51 -11.83 20.47
CA ASP A 259 6.30 -11.01 21.40
C ASP A 259 6.02 -9.51 21.26
N HIS A 260 5.54 -9.05 20.10
CA HIS A 260 5.50 -7.62 19.76
C HIS A 260 4.11 -7.09 19.41
N ALA A 261 3.05 -7.96 19.42
CA ALA A 261 1.70 -7.59 19.05
C ALA A 261 0.64 -8.11 20.06
N PRO A 262 0.65 -7.62 21.32
CA PRO A 262 -0.25 -8.09 22.36
C PRO A 262 -1.73 -7.80 22.04
N ARG A 263 -2.07 -6.65 21.44
CA ARG A 263 -3.45 -6.28 21.08
C ARG A 263 -3.99 -7.19 19.98
N VAL A 264 -3.17 -7.54 19.00
CA VAL A 264 -3.53 -8.48 17.93
C VAL A 264 -3.75 -9.87 18.54
N SER A 265 -2.91 -10.30 19.49
CA SER A 265 -3.08 -11.57 20.19
C SER A 265 -4.41 -11.63 20.96
N GLU A 266 -4.80 -10.56 21.64
CA GLU A 266 -6.10 -10.43 22.31
C GLU A 266 -7.26 -10.45 21.29
N LEU A 267 -7.11 -9.74 20.17
CA LEU A 267 -8.11 -9.69 19.11
C LEU A 267 -8.34 -11.08 18.49
N PHE A 268 -7.30 -11.85 18.29
CA PHE A 268 -7.41 -13.22 17.78
C PHE A 268 -8.06 -14.19 18.77
N GLN A 269 -7.92 -13.95 20.09
CA GLN A 269 -8.67 -14.71 21.09
C GLN A 269 -10.17 -14.42 21.00
N LYS A 270 -10.57 -13.18 20.72
CA LYS A 270 -11.97 -12.79 20.49
C LYS A 270 -12.52 -13.33 19.17
N HIS A 271 -11.67 -13.39 18.13
CA HIS A 271 -12.03 -13.79 16.77
C HIS A 271 -11.17 -14.96 16.26
N PRO A 272 -11.28 -16.17 16.85
CA PRO A 272 -10.37 -17.29 16.57
C PRO A 272 -10.42 -17.80 15.13
N ARG A 273 -11.50 -17.52 14.38
CA ARG A 273 -11.62 -17.88 12.96
C ARG A 273 -10.81 -16.96 12.03
N ILE A 274 -10.46 -15.75 12.46
CA ILE A 274 -9.71 -14.76 11.68
C ILE A 274 -8.20 -15.00 11.81
N HIS A 275 -7.74 -15.42 12.97
CA HIS A 275 -6.31 -15.67 13.23
C HIS A 275 -5.64 -16.51 12.14
N PRO A 276 -6.17 -17.68 11.74
CA PRO A 276 -5.54 -18.49 10.68
C PRO A 276 -5.41 -17.75 9.34
N LEU A 277 -6.34 -16.82 9.01
CA LEU A 277 -6.28 -16.04 7.78
C LEU A 277 -5.08 -15.09 7.79
N ILE A 278 -4.87 -14.38 8.89
CA ILE A 278 -3.78 -13.41 9.02
C ILE A 278 -2.41 -14.12 9.07
N VAL A 279 -2.32 -15.26 9.74
CA VAL A 279 -1.09 -16.08 9.73
C VAL A 279 -0.77 -16.57 8.31
N ARG A 280 -1.77 -17.01 7.57
CA ARG A 280 -1.59 -17.42 6.15
C ARG A 280 -1.22 -16.22 5.28
N LEU A 281 -1.84 -15.05 5.50
CA LEU A 281 -1.50 -13.82 4.80
C LEU A 281 -0.02 -13.48 4.99
N ARG A 282 0.47 -13.45 6.25
CA ARG A 282 1.88 -13.18 6.53
C ARG A 282 2.80 -14.12 5.76
N ARG A 283 2.48 -15.43 5.77
CA ARG A 283 3.27 -16.42 5.03
C ARG A 283 3.28 -16.15 3.53
N VAL A 284 2.12 -15.89 2.92
CA VAL A 284 2.01 -15.57 1.48
C VAL A 284 2.81 -14.33 1.12
N LEU A 285 2.69 -13.26 1.91
CA LEU A 285 3.41 -12.01 1.69
C LEU A 285 4.93 -12.20 1.83
N HIS A 286 5.36 -12.97 2.82
CA HIS A 286 6.77 -13.30 3.00
C HIS A 286 7.32 -14.16 1.85
N GLU A 287 6.57 -15.16 1.39
CA GLU A 287 6.95 -15.96 0.22
C GLU A 287 7.06 -15.11 -1.05
N LEU A 288 6.12 -14.18 -1.29
CA LEU A 288 6.20 -13.20 -2.38
C LEU A 288 7.46 -12.32 -2.28
N TRP A 289 7.79 -11.85 -1.08
CA TRP A 289 9.00 -11.07 -0.85
C TRP A 289 10.28 -11.84 -1.22
N LEU A 290 10.37 -13.10 -0.87
CA LEU A 290 11.54 -13.94 -1.15
C LEU A 290 11.73 -14.22 -2.65
N THR A 291 10.73 -13.97 -3.50
CA THR A 291 10.86 -14.12 -4.95
C THR A 291 11.68 -13.02 -5.62
N GLU A 292 11.96 -11.92 -4.92
CA GLU A 292 12.70 -10.76 -5.46
C GLU A 292 12.17 -10.32 -6.84
N TYR A 293 10.83 -10.29 -7.00
CA TYR A 293 10.09 -9.97 -8.25
C TYR A 293 10.29 -10.95 -9.42
N ALA A 294 10.85 -12.13 -9.20
CA ALA A 294 10.97 -13.16 -10.23
C ALA A 294 9.63 -13.81 -10.58
N TRP A 295 8.60 -12.99 -10.78
CA TRP A 295 7.23 -13.40 -11.03
C TRP A 295 7.02 -13.80 -12.49
N GLN A 296 6.24 -14.87 -12.72
CA GLN A 296 5.94 -15.38 -14.05
C GLN A 296 4.53 -14.99 -14.53
N SER A 297 3.63 -14.67 -13.61
CA SER A 297 2.25 -14.32 -13.89
C SER A 297 1.68 -13.43 -12.79
N ILE A 298 0.76 -12.54 -13.18
CA ILE A 298 -0.01 -11.70 -12.24
C ILE A 298 -0.84 -12.54 -11.26
N GLU A 299 -1.12 -13.80 -11.59
CA GLU A 299 -1.79 -14.78 -10.74
C GLU A 299 -1.05 -15.07 -9.43
N ILE A 300 0.20 -14.59 -9.29
CA ILE A 300 0.96 -14.69 -8.04
C ILE A 300 0.24 -14.04 -6.86
N PHE A 301 -0.66 -13.08 -7.10
CA PHE A 301 -1.46 -12.41 -6.06
C PHE A 301 -2.77 -13.15 -5.74
N THR A 302 -3.10 -14.24 -6.46
CA THR A 302 -4.31 -15.03 -6.19
C THR A 302 -4.45 -15.53 -4.76
N PRO A 303 -3.39 -15.99 -4.08
CA PRO A 303 -3.53 -16.42 -2.68
C PRO A 303 -4.01 -15.31 -1.74
N ILE A 304 -3.63 -14.05 -1.97
CA ILE A 304 -4.13 -12.90 -1.18
C ILE A 304 -5.61 -12.66 -1.50
N TYR A 305 -5.95 -12.65 -2.79
CA TYR A 305 -7.33 -12.56 -3.26
C TYR A 305 -8.25 -13.61 -2.60
N ASP A 306 -7.80 -14.86 -2.56
CA ASP A 306 -8.56 -15.96 -1.96
C ASP A 306 -8.75 -15.79 -0.46
N LEU A 307 -7.76 -15.23 0.25
CA LEU A 307 -7.89 -14.93 1.68
C LEU A 307 -8.91 -13.81 1.96
N ILE A 308 -8.94 -12.76 1.14
CA ILE A 308 -9.97 -11.70 1.24
C ILE A 308 -11.37 -12.32 1.04
N ARG A 309 -11.53 -13.20 0.03
CA ARG A 309 -12.80 -13.90 -0.20
C ARG A 309 -13.17 -14.83 0.95
N GLU A 310 -12.21 -15.56 1.51
CA GLU A 310 -12.45 -16.43 2.66
C GLU A 310 -12.96 -15.62 3.87
N MET A 311 -12.39 -14.43 4.09
CA MET A 311 -12.87 -13.50 5.11
C MET A 311 -14.33 -13.10 4.86
N MET A 312 -14.71 -12.80 3.62
CA MET A 312 -16.10 -12.49 3.26
C MET A 312 -17.03 -13.67 3.54
N VAL A 313 -16.60 -14.89 3.21
CA VAL A 313 -17.37 -16.12 3.48
C VAL A 313 -17.55 -16.37 4.98
N LEU A 314 -16.53 -16.12 5.80
CA LEU A 314 -16.62 -16.21 7.27
C LEU A 314 -17.69 -15.30 7.85
N HIS A 315 -18.04 -14.23 7.14
CA HIS A 315 -19.03 -13.23 7.51
C HIS A 315 -20.35 -13.36 6.72
N GLY A 316 -20.67 -14.57 6.24
CA GLY A 316 -21.98 -14.90 5.69
C GLY A 316 -22.17 -14.56 4.22
N LEU A 317 -21.11 -14.22 3.46
CA LEU A 317 -21.20 -14.00 2.02
C LEU A 317 -20.72 -15.23 1.24
N ALA A 318 -21.62 -16.03 0.73
CA ALA A 318 -21.28 -17.14 -0.14
C ALA A 318 -21.27 -16.72 -1.61
N PHE A 319 -20.38 -17.35 -2.38
CA PHE A 319 -20.29 -17.17 -3.82
C PHE A 319 -20.76 -18.46 -4.49
N ALA A 320 -21.85 -18.38 -5.24
CA ALA A 320 -22.41 -19.51 -5.97
C ALA A 320 -22.38 -19.24 -7.47
N ARG A 321 -21.89 -20.17 -8.26
CA ARG A 321 -21.95 -20.11 -9.72
C ARG A 321 -23.27 -20.73 -10.18
N ARG A 322 -24.03 -20.00 -11.00
CA ARG A 322 -25.24 -20.50 -11.67
C ARG A 322 -25.12 -20.26 -13.18
N GLY A 323 -24.81 -21.31 -13.93
CA GLY A 323 -24.42 -21.19 -15.34
C GLY A 323 -23.11 -20.42 -15.47
N ASP A 324 -23.08 -19.37 -16.27
CA ASP A 324 -21.90 -18.51 -16.47
C ASP A 324 -21.89 -17.26 -15.56
N GLU A 325 -22.88 -17.13 -14.68
CA GLU A 325 -22.99 -15.97 -13.77
C GLU A 325 -22.63 -16.34 -12.33
N TRP A 326 -21.93 -15.42 -11.66
CA TRP A 326 -21.67 -15.48 -10.24
C TRP A 326 -22.80 -14.82 -9.45
N HIS A 327 -23.34 -15.56 -8.50
CA HIS A 327 -24.37 -15.08 -7.58
C HIS A 327 -23.77 -14.97 -6.18
N ILE A 328 -24.09 -13.86 -5.54
CA ILE A 328 -23.78 -13.65 -4.14
C ILE A 328 -24.97 -14.13 -3.34
N VAL A 329 -24.70 -15.01 -2.40
CA VAL A 329 -25.69 -15.52 -1.47
C VAL A 329 -25.29 -15.06 -0.08
N ILE A 330 -26.19 -14.34 0.59
CA ILE A 330 -26.01 -14.04 2.00
C ILE A 330 -26.53 -15.24 2.77
N CYS A 331 -25.63 -15.94 3.46
CA CYS A 331 -26.00 -17.08 4.29
C CYS A 331 -26.79 -16.59 5.51
N GLU A 332 -27.88 -17.26 5.83
CA GLU A 332 -28.54 -17.09 7.11
C GLU A 332 -27.65 -17.75 8.18
N ASP A 333 -27.42 -17.06 9.31
CA ASP A 333 -26.70 -17.63 10.43
C ASP A 333 -27.43 -18.90 10.89
N GLU A 334 -26.70 -20.03 10.92
CA GLU A 334 -27.15 -21.25 11.60
C GLU A 334 -27.06 -21.09 13.14
#